data_6eec77e305d0ee1915703be7ab38f1c1
#
_entry.id   6eec77e305d0ee1915703be7ab38f1c1
#
_cell.length_a   1.000
_cell.length_b   1.000
_cell.length_c   1.000
_cell.angle_alpha   90.00
_cell.angle_beta   90.00
_cell.angle_gamma   90.00
#
_symmetry.space_group_name_H-M   'P 1'
#
loop_
_entity.id
_entity.type
_entity.pdbx_description
1 polymer ?
#
loop_
_entity_poly.entity_id
_entity_poly.type
_entity_poly.pdbx_seq_one_letter_code
_entity_poly.pdbx_strand_id
1 'polypeptide(L)'
;MAKNYVTTTINGEQTEFLCETQQTLLDVLRDVIGLTGSKEGCASGDCGACSVIMNGRLVCSCLVLGVEAEGATITTIEGIAQGDKLHPVQQKFLEHAALQCGFCTPGLIVASKALLDENPNPTETEARYWLAGNLCRCTGYDKIIRAVMDAAAELRGETVG
;
A
#
# COMPACT_ATOMS: atom_id res chain seq x y z
N MET A 1 -7.29 29.01 8.45
CA MET A 1 -6.94 28.85 7.01
C MET A 1 -8.16 28.29 6.29
N ALA A 2 -8.31 28.55 4.97
CA ALA A 2 -9.43 28.03 4.20
C ALA A 2 -9.29 26.51 4.07
N LYS A 3 -10.37 25.78 4.34
CA LYS A 3 -10.44 24.33 4.12
C LYS A 3 -11.08 24.04 2.77
N ASN A 4 -10.54 23.08 2.07
CA ASN A 4 -11.06 22.57 0.80
C ASN A 4 -11.94 21.36 1.08
N TYR A 5 -13.12 21.33 0.46
CA TYR A 5 -13.99 20.17 0.48
C TYR A 5 -13.58 19.23 -0.66
N VAL A 6 -13.38 17.97 -0.35
CA VAL A 6 -12.90 16.94 -1.28
C VAL A 6 -13.82 15.74 -1.21
N THR A 7 -14.22 15.25 -2.40
CA THR A 7 -15.00 14.01 -2.55
C THR A 7 -14.14 13.00 -3.30
N THR A 8 -13.97 11.81 -2.75
CA THR A 8 -13.11 10.74 -3.29
C THR A 8 -13.71 9.37 -3.01
N THR A 9 -13.19 8.33 -3.63
CA THR A 9 -13.55 6.94 -3.30
C THR A 9 -12.36 6.27 -2.61
N ILE A 10 -12.54 5.85 -1.36
CA ILE A 10 -11.48 5.18 -0.59
C ILE A 10 -11.96 3.78 -0.23
N ASN A 11 -11.18 2.76 -0.63
CA ASN A 11 -11.48 1.36 -0.38
C ASN A 11 -12.90 0.95 -0.84
N GLY A 12 -13.36 1.52 -1.96
CA GLY A 12 -14.66 1.26 -2.55
C GLY A 12 -15.82 2.07 -1.98
N GLU A 13 -15.59 2.92 -0.97
CA GLU A 13 -16.61 3.76 -0.36
C GLU A 13 -16.41 5.23 -0.74
N GLN A 14 -17.52 5.90 -1.12
CA GLN A 14 -17.50 7.33 -1.33
C GLN A 14 -17.25 8.04 0.00
N THR A 15 -16.21 8.83 0.04
CA THR A 15 -15.72 9.51 1.25
C THR A 15 -15.59 11.00 0.98
N GLU A 16 -16.03 11.80 1.93
CA GLU A 16 -15.96 13.26 1.89
C GLU A 16 -15.16 13.76 3.08
N PHE A 17 -14.28 14.72 2.86
CA PHE A 17 -13.49 15.32 3.92
C PHE A 17 -13.15 16.78 3.66
N LEU A 18 -12.73 17.46 4.72
CA LEU A 18 -12.18 18.81 4.65
C LEU A 18 -10.69 18.76 4.95
N CYS A 19 -9.86 19.34 4.07
CA CYS A 19 -8.43 19.46 4.31
C CYS A 19 -7.90 20.86 4.04
N GLU A 20 -6.80 21.21 4.66
CA GLU A 20 -6.05 22.42 4.33
C GLU A 20 -5.25 22.17 3.04
N THR A 21 -4.95 23.24 2.29
CA THR A 21 -4.28 23.13 0.99
C THR A 21 -2.93 22.43 1.04
N GLN A 22 -2.20 22.59 2.16
CA GLN A 22 -0.87 22.01 2.36
C GLN A 22 -0.87 20.61 3.00
N GLN A 23 -2.03 20.12 3.48
CA GLN A 23 -2.09 18.77 4.06
C GLN A 23 -1.80 17.71 2.99
N THR A 24 -0.95 16.75 3.34
CA THR A 24 -0.69 15.60 2.48
C THR A 24 -1.88 14.61 2.51
N LEU A 25 -1.96 13.77 1.50
CA LEU A 25 -2.94 12.67 1.50
C LEU A 25 -2.71 11.75 2.71
N LEU A 26 -1.44 11.54 3.12
CA LEU A 26 -1.11 10.76 4.31
C LEU A 26 -1.72 11.37 5.57
N ASP A 27 -1.58 12.69 5.78
CA ASP A 27 -2.20 13.39 6.91
C ASP A 27 -3.73 13.23 6.90
N VAL A 28 -4.34 13.39 5.73
CA VAL A 28 -5.78 13.22 5.57
C VAL A 28 -6.23 11.80 5.91
N LEU A 29 -5.57 10.79 5.37
CA LEU A 29 -5.89 9.38 5.65
C LEU A 29 -5.82 9.08 7.14
N ARG A 30 -4.74 9.52 7.81
CA ARG A 30 -4.48 9.20 9.21
C ARG A 30 -5.28 10.03 10.20
N ASP A 31 -5.29 11.35 10.01
CA ASP A 31 -5.73 12.29 11.04
C ASP A 31 -7.16 12.80 10.81
N VAL A 32 -7.64 12.79 9.56
CA VAL A 32 -8.99 13.25 9.23
C VAL A 32 -9.94 12.05 9.08
N ILE A 33 -9.55 11.02 8.33
CA ILE A 33 -10.39 9.85 8.04
C ILE A 33 -10.21 8.74 9.08
N GLY A 34 -9.03 8.65 9.71
CA GLY A 34 -8.72 7.65 10.73
C GLY A 34 -8.18 6.32 10.17
N LEU A 35 -7.77 6.27 8.90
CA LEU A 35 -7.11 5.12 8.28
C LEU A 35 -5.60 5.16 8.59
N THR A 36 -5.22 4.59 9.71
CA THR A 36 -3.86 4.68 10.27
C THR A 36 -2.88 3.63 9.75
N GLY A 37 -3.30 2.75 8.85
CA GLY A 37 -2.47 1.68 8.31
C GLY A 37 -1.29 2.18 7.47
N SER A 38 -1.48 3.23 6.67
CA SER A 38 -0.38 3.93 6.01
C SER A 38 0.45 4.68 7.03
N LYS A 39 1.78 4.57 6.97
CA LYS A 39 2.70 5.07 8.00
C LYS A 39 3.60 6.19 7.48
N GLU A 40 3.91 7.16 8.35
CA GLU A 40 4.92 8.16 8.07
C GLU A 40 6.29 7.67 8.57
N GLY A 41 7.18 7.33 7.63
CA GLY A 41 8.54 6.90 7.95
C GLY A 41 9.59 7.95 7.61
N CYS A 42 9.41 8.75 6.57
CA CYS A 42 10.39 9.73 6.12
C CYS A 42 9.81 11.10 5.74
N ALA A 43 8.53 11.16 5.34
CA ALA A 43 7.87 12.35 4.77
C ALA A 43 8.57 12.96 3.53
N SER A 44 9.45 12.20 2.87
CA SER A 44 10.26 12.64 1.71
C SER A 44 10.10 11.75 0.48
N GLY A 45 9.24 10.72 0.55
CA GLY A 45 8.99 9.81 -0.57
C GLY A 45 10.00 8.67 -0.71
N ASP A 46 10.97 8.53 0.21
CA ASP A 46 12.06 7.56 0.08
C ASP A 46 11.73 6.18 0.65
N CYS A 47 10.95 6.11 1.75
CA CYS A 47 10.80 4.86 2.50
C CYS A 47 9.64 3.96 2.05
N GLY A 48 8.63 4.50 1.38
CA GLY A 48 7.46 3.75 0.91
C GLY A 48 6.48 3.26 1.98
N ALA A 49 6.69 3.56 3.27
CA ALA A 49 5.77 3.14 4.35
C ALA A 49 4.36 3.74 4.21
N CYS A 50 4.23 4.83 3.48
CA CYS A 50 2.99 5.53 3.18
C CYS A 50 2.34 5.11 1.85
N SER A 51 2.82 4.06 1.20
CA SER A 51 2.34 3.61 -0.11
C SER A 51 0.83 3.35 -0.12
N VAL A 52 0.15 3.90 -1.12
CA VAL A 52 -1.26 3.66 -1.46
C VAL A 52 -1.39 3.47 -2.97
N ILE A 53 -2.48 2.89 -3.43
CA ILE A 53 -2.80 2.82 -4.85
C ILE A 53 -3.82 3.92 -5.14
N MET A 54 -3.47 4.87 -6.00
CA MET A 54 -4.34 5.98 -6.40
C MET A 54 -4.54 5.93 -7.91
N ASN A 55 -5.79 5.81 -8.34
CA ASN A 55 -6.15 5.67 -9.75
C ASN A 55 -5.37 4.55 -10.47
N GLY A 56 -5.19 3.41 -9.79
CA GLY A 56 -4.47 2.25 -10.30
C GLY A 56 -2.95 2.36 -10.26
N ARG A 57 -2.37 3.43 -9.71
CA ARG A 57 -0.92 3.62 -9.60
C ARG A 57 -0.45 3.63 -8.15
N LEU A 58 0.69 3.00 -7.91
CA LEU A 58 1.36 3.06 -6.61
C LEU A 58 1.96 4.45 -6.41
N VAL A 59 1.60 5.12 -5.32
CA VAL A 59 2.10 6.45 -4.97
C VAL A 59 2.49 6.53 -3.49
N CYS A 60 3.42 7.43 -3.17
CA CYS A 60 3.75 7.81 -1.80
C CYS A 60 2.74 8.86 -1.33
N SER A 61 1.81 8.52 -0.44
CA SER A 61 0.77 9.44 0.02
C SER A 61 1.32 10.67 0.76
N CYS A 62 2.56 10.61 1.28
CA CYS A 62 3.23 11.76 1.88
C CYS A 62 3.67 12.84 0.85
N LEU A 63 3.67 12.53 -0.45
CA LEU A 63 4.02 13.46 -1.53
C LEU A 63 2.81 13.88 -2.38
N VAL A 64 1.64 13.37 -2.07
CA VAL A 64 0.37 13.76 -2.72
C VAL A 64 -0.35 14.72 -1.79
N LEU A 65 -0.89 15.81 -2.31
CA LEU A 65 -1.71 16.72 -1.51
C LEU A 65 -3.13 16.15 -1.32
N GLY A 66 -3.72 16.40 -0.15
CA GLY A 66 -5.08 15.96 0.14
C GLY A 66 -6.11 16.46 -0.87
N VAL A 67 -5.92 17.68 -1.40
CA VAL A 67 -6.78 18.27 -2.43
C VAL A 67 -6.69 17.55 -3.79
N GLU A 68 -5.59 16.87 -4.08
CA GLU A 68 -5.42 16.09 -5.33
C GLU A 68 -6.24 14.79 -5.32
N ALA A 69 -6.79 14.42 -4.17
CA ALA A 69 -7.67 13.25 -4.06
C ALA A 69 -9.09 13.50 -4.61
N GLU A 70 -9.43 14.73 -5.02
CA GLU A 70 -10.74 15.03 -5.60
C GLU A 70 -11.03 14.13 -6.81
N GLY A 71 -12.14 13.40 -6.74
CA GLY A 71 -12.57 12.47 -7.79
C GLY A 71 -11.69 11.23 -7.96
N ALA A 72 -10.67 11.03 -7.12
CA ALA A 72 -9.77 9.88 -7.21
C ALA A 72 -10.39 8.60 -6.62
N THR A 73 -9.83 7.46 -7.03
CA THR A 73 -10.06 6.15 -6.41
C THR A 73 -8.79 5.72 -5.69
N ILE A 74 -8.88 5.51 -4.38
CA ILE A 74 -7.74 5.22 -3.52
C ILE A 74 -7.95 3.88 -2.82
N THR A 75 -6.91 3.04 -2.85
CA THR A 75 -6.85 1.81 -2.07
C THR A 75 -5.71 1.91 -1.06
N THR A 76 -6.05 1.79 0.21
CA THR A 76 -5.10 1.70 1.33
C THR A 76 -4.97 0.26 1.80
N ILE A 77 -4.07 0.00 2.76
CA ILE A 77 -3.91 -1.35 3.33
C ILE A 77 -5.23 -1.88 3.92
N GLU A 78 -6.06 -1.02 4.48
CA GLU A 78 -7.36 -1.39 5.07
C GLU A 78 -8.35 -1.93 4.02
N GLY A 79 -8.16 -1.60 2.75
CA GLY A 79 -9.00 -2.07 1.65
C GLY A 79 -8.44 -3.27 0.87
N ILE A 80 -7.30 -3.82 1.27
CA ILE A 80 -6.69 -4.97 0.56
C ILE A 80 -7.44 -6.29 0.89
N ALA A 81 -7.78 -6.52 2.14
CA ALA A 81 -8.61 -7.65 2.54
C ALA A 81 -10.08 -7.41 2.18
N GLN A 82 -10.84 -8.48 1.91
CA GLN A 82 -12.27 -8.45 1.64
C GLN A 82 -13.01 -9.09 2.82
N GLY A 83 -13.49 -8.28 3.75
CA GLY A 83 -14.05 -8.76 5.02
C GLY A 83 -13.01 -9.57 5.78
N ASP A 84 -13.37 -10.80 6.16
CA ASP A 84 -12.47 -11.70 6.90
C ASP A 84 -11.48 -12.47 5.98
N LYS A 85 -11.57 -12.29 4.67
CA LYS A 85 -10.70 -12.96 3.70
C LYS A 85 -9.48 -12.11 3.37
N LEU A 86 -8.32 -12.59 3.79
CA LEU A 86 -7.04 -11.97 3.41
C LEU A 86 -6.77 -12.11 1.91
N HIS A 87 -6.15 -11.09 1.34
CA HIS A 87 -5.59 -11.18 -0.01
C HIS A 87 -4.38 -12.14 -0.01
N PRO A 88 -4.11 -12.91 -1.08
CA PRO A 88 -2.97 -13.84 -1.14
C PRO A 88 -1.64 -13.23 -0.70
N VAL A 89 -1.35 -11.98 -1.06
CA VAL A 89 -0.15 -11.28 -0.57
C VAL A 89 -0.13 -11.20 0.96
N GLN A 90 -1.24 -10.83 1.61
CA GLN A 90 -1.31 -10.77 3.08
C GLN A 90 -1.12 -12.13 3.70
N GLN A 91 -1.78 -13.16 3.15
CA GLN A 91 -1.67 -14.53 3.62
C GLN A 91 -0.22 -15.04 3.54
N LYS A 92 0.46 -14.83 2.40
CA LYS A 92 1.86 -15.24 2.22
C LYS A 92 2.83 -14.50 3.11
N PHE A 93 2.58 -13.21 3.41
CA PHE A 93 3.38 -12.49 4.40
C PHE A 93 3.32 -13.12 5.78
N LEU A 94 2.17 -13.65 6.19
CA LEU A 94 2.02 -14.39 7.45
C LEU A 94 2.71 -15.76 7.38
N GLU A 95 2.47 -16.54 6.33
CA GLU A 95 3.03 -17.88 6.15
C GLU A 95 4.57 -17.89 6.14
N HIS A 96 5.17 -16.93 5.47
CA HIS A 96 6.63 -16.77 5.41
C HIS A 96 7.22 -16.02 6.61
N ALA A 97 6.41 -15.55 7.56
CA ALA A 97 6.84 -14.62 8.59
C ALA A 97 7.65 -13.45 8.01
N ALA A 98 7.13 -12.86 6.93
CA ALA A 98 7.79 -11.80 6.15
C ALA A 98 7.69 -10.42 6.82
N LEU A 99 7.59 -10.40 8.13
CA LEU A 99 7.52 -9.19 8.95
C LEU A 99 8.22 -9.42 10.30
N GLN A 100 8.69 -8.35 10.91
CA GLN A 100 9.20 -8.34 12.27
C GLN A 100 8.53 -7.23 13.07
N CYS A 101 9.05 -5.98 13.04
CA CYS A 101 8.38 -4.87 13.75
C CYS A 101 7.03 -4.48 13.14
N GLY A 102 6.78 -4.79 11.86
CA GLY A 102 5.51 -4.55 11.17
C GLY A 102 5.33 -3.14 10.63
N PHE A 103 6.26 -2.21 10.85
CA PHE A 103 6.09 -0.81 10.43
C PHE A 103 6.06 -0.64 8.91
N CYS A 104 6.94 -1.31 8.17
CA CYS A 104 6.99 -1.27 6.71
C CYS A 104 5.93 -2.17 6.04
N THR A 105 5.33 -3.08 6.78
CA THR A 105 4.50 -4.16 6.23
C THR A 105 3.28 -3.67 5.45
N PRO A 106 2.50 -2.68 5.91
CA PRO A 106 1.39 -2.16 5.13
C PRO A 106 1.81 -1.63 3.76
N GLY A 107 2.86 -0.82 3.72
CA GLY A 107 3.39 -0.28 2.47
C GLY A 107 3.90 -1.36 1.52
N LEU A 108 4.61 -2.37 2.04
CA LEU A 108 5.09 -3.50 1.26
C LEU A 108 3.97 -4.35 0.69
N ILE A 109 2.90 -4.59 1.45
CA ILE A 109 1.72 -5.34 0.97
C ILE A 109 1.02 -4.56 -0.15
N VAL A 110 0.78 -3.26 0.02
CA VAL A 110 0.17 -2.42 -1.01
C VAL A 110 1.04 -2.38 -2.27
N ALA A 111 2.35 -2.20 -2.13
CA ALA A 111 3.29 -2.19 -3.25
C ALA A 111 3.34 -3.55 -3.98
N SER A 112 3.31 -4.65 -3.22
CA SER A 112 3.28 -6.00 -3.80
C SER A 112 1.98 -6.27 -4.56
N LYS A 113 0.84 -5.84 -4.00
CA LYS A 113 -0.44 -5.94 -4.72
C LYS A 113 -0.41 -5.14 -6.01
N ALA A 114 0.09 -3.90 -5.99
CA ALA A 114 0.22 -3.08 -7.18
C ALA A 114 1.11 -3.73 -8.25
N LEU A 115 2.21 -4.37 -7.85
CA LEU A 115 3.04 -5.15 -8.76
C LEU A 115 2.24 -6.28 -9.42
N LEU A 116 1.54 -7.08 -8.62
CA LEU A 116 0.84 -8.27 -9.14
C LEU A 116 -0.41 -7.91 -9.96
N ASP A 117 -1.00 -6.75 -9.73
CA ASP A 117 -2.06 -6.21 -10.58
C ASP A 117 -1.52 -5.80 -11.97
N GLU A 118 -0.30 -5.28 -12.03
CA GLU A 118 0.35 -4.84 -13.27
C GLU A 118 1.05 -6.01 -13.99
N ASN A 119 1.75 -6.84 -13.23
CA ASN A 119 2.47 -8.01 -13.73
C ASN A 119 2.15 -9.25 -12.87
N PRO A 120 1.21 -10.10 -13.30
CA PRO A 120 0.81 -11.30 -12.54
C PRO A 120 1.90 -12.39 -12.46
N ASN A 121 2.93 -12.31 -13.29
CA ASN A 121 4.01 -13.29 -13.34
C ASN A 121 5.38 -12.61 -13.31
N PRO A 122 5.72 -11.88 -12.22
CA PRO A 122 7.01 -11.23 -12.13
C PRO A 122 8.13 -12.26 -11.93
N THR A 123 9.31 -11.95 -12.45
CA THR A 123 10.53 -12.62 -12.02
C THR A 123 10.94 -12.12 -10.63
N GLU A 124 11.77 -12.90 -9.93
CA GLU A 124 12.31 -12.47 -8.63
C GLU A 124 13.06 -11.12 -8.75
N THR A 125 13.80 -10.92 -9.85
CA THR A 125 14.53 -9.67 -10.11
C THR A 125 13.57 -8.49 -10.26
N GLU A 126 12.47 -8.65 -10.99
CA GLU A 126 11.44 -7.61 -11.14
C GLU A 126 10.77 -7.30 -9.81
N ALA A 127 10.44 -8.32 -9.00
CA ALA A 127 9.87 -8.12 -7.68
C ALA A 127 10.84 -7.35 -6.75
N ARG A 128 12.12 -7.69 -6.75
CA ARG A 128 13.15 -6.97 -5.99
C ARG A 128 13.28 -5.52 -6.45
N TYR A 129 13.27 -5.29 -7.74
CA TYR A 129 13.38 -3.95 -8.32
C TYR A 129 12.17 -3.09 -7.98
N TRP A 130 10.96 -3.65 -8.09
CA TRP A 130 9.71 -2.96 -7.75
C TRP A 130 9.66 -2.54 -6.28
N LEU A 131 10.06 -3.45 -5.39
CA LEU A 131 10.04 -3.21 -3.95
C LEU A 131 11.24 -2.43 -3.41
N ALA A 132 12.19 -2.04 -4.27
CA ALA A 132 13.35 -1.24 -3.86
C ALA A 132 12.97 0.12 -3.26
N GLY A 133 11.80 0.66 -3.59
CA GLY A 133 11.25 1.89 -3.01
C GLY A 133 10.55 1.71 -1.65
N ASN A 134 10.44 0.48 -1.13
CA ASN A 134 9.80 0.18 0.15
C ASN A 134 10.85 -0.36 1.13
N LEU A 135 11.29 0.48 2.06
CA LEU A 135 12.41 0.17 2.93
C LEU A 135 12.00 -0.63 4.17
N CYS A 136 12.77 -1.68 4.45
CA CYS A 136 12.68 -2.48 5.65
C CYS A 136 14.05 -2.65 6.30
N ARG A 137 14.16 -2.30 7.58
CA ARG A 137 15.42 -2.42 8.35
C ARG A 137 15.57 -3.78 9.03
N CYS A 138 14.49 -4.56 9.17
CA CYS A 138 14.46 -5.75 10.00
C CYS A 138 14.69 -7.05 9.23
N THR A 139 14.00 -7.26 8.10
CA THR A 139 13.79 -8.58 7.48
C THR A 139 14.91 -9.04 6.55
N GLY A 140 15.69 -8.13 5.98
CA GLY A 140 16.65 -8.42 4.92
C GLY A 140 15.99 -8.83 3.59
N TYR A 141 14.66 -8.67 3.44
CA TYR A 141 13.85 -8.85 2.23
C TYR A 141 13.66 -10.29 1.71
N ASP A 142 14.49 -11.25 2.04
CA ASP A 142 14.39 -12.61 1.47
C ASP A 142 13.00 -13.21 1.65
N LYS A 143 12.47 -13.19 2.87
CA LYS A 143 11.12 -13.70 3.18
C LYS A 143 10.01 -12.88 2.51
N ILE A 144 10.20 -11.56 2.37
CA ILE A 144 9.26 -10.69 1.68
C ILE A 144 9.18 -11.08 0.20
N ILE A 145 10.31 -11.25 -0.46
CA ILE A 145 10.36 -11.63 -1.87
C ILE A 145 9.73 -13.01 -2.09
N ARG A 146 10.04 -13.99 -1.23
CA ARG A 146 9.41 -15.32 -1.28
C ARG A 146 7.89 -15.22 -1.13
N ALA A 147 7.41 -14.45 -0.18
CA ALA A 147 5.98 -14.24 0.02
C ALA A 147 5.30 -13.64 -1.22
N VAL A 148 5.94 -12.67 -1.87
CA VAL A 148 5.42 -12.06 -3.11
C VAL A 148 5.39 -13.05 -4.27
N MET A 149 6.46 -13.85 -4.44
CA MET A 149 6.53 -14.86 -5.51
C MET A 149 5.48 -15.96 -5.31
N ASP A 150 5.28 -16.42 -4.09
CA ASP A 150 4.26 -17.42 -3.77
C ASP A 150 2.84 -16.87 -3.91
N ALA A 151 2.62 -15.61 -3.53
CA ALA A 151 1.34 -14.94 -3.78
C ALA A 151 1.04 -14.81 -5.26
N ALA A 152 2.05 -14.50 -6.08
CA ALA A 152 1.92 -14.46 -7.55
C ALA A 152 1.52 -15.82 -8.12
N ALA A 153 2.17 -16.91 -7.67
CA ALA A 153 1.83 -18.27 -8.09
C ALA A 153 0.40 -18.64 -7.69
N GLU A 154 0.00 -18.37 -6.45
CA GLU A 154 -1.37 -18.63 -5.98
C GLU A 154 -2.43 -17.87 -6.80
N LEU A 155 -2.19 -16.59 -7.10
CA LEU A 155 -3.10 -15.78 -7.92
C LEU A 155 -3.26 -16.32 -9.35
N ARG A 156 -2.24 -17.00 -9.88
CA ARG A 156 -2.31 -17.70 -11.17
C ARG A 156 -2.95 -19.09 -11.08
N GLY A 157 -3.33 -19.55 -9.89
CA GLY A 157 -3.91 -20.89 -9.67
C GLY A 157 -2.87 -22.01 -9.63
N GLU A 158 -1.58 -21.70 -9.42
CA GLU A 158 -0.52 -22.67 -9.25
C GLU A 158 -0.47 -23.16 -7.79
N THR A 159 -0.21 -24.45 -7.60
CA THR A 159 0.00 -25.01 -6.26
C THR A 159 1.38 -24.59 -5.74
N VAL A 160 1.40 -23.82 -4.68
CA VAL A 160 2.63 -23.47 -3.95
C VAL A 160 2.86 -24.56 -2.91
N GLY A 161 3.96 -25.28 -3.08
CA GLY A 161 4.36 -26.37 -2.18
C GLY A 161 5.09 -25.88 -0.93
#